data_d96981cb6a4ad0501a6ee0dffcd84ee5
#
_entry.id   d96981cb6a4ad0501a6ee0dffcd84ee5
#
_cell.length_a   1.000
_cell.length_b   1.000
_cell.length_c   1.000
_cell.angle_alpha   90.00
_cell.angle_beta   90.00
_cell.angle_gamma   90.00
#
_symmetry.space_group_name_H-M   'P 1'
#
loop_
_entity.id
_entity.type
_entity.pdbx_description
1 polymer ?
#
loop_
_entity_poly.entity_id
_entity_poly.type
_entity_poly.pdbx_seq_one_letter_code
_entity_poly.pdbx_strand_id
1 'polypeptide(L)'
;MLLKGKTALVTGAGQGVGQGIALALAAEGARVAVTGRTKEKLVNTCDIIQQRGGEAMPVVCDVKSLASMEQCLATVLQHFGGLQILVNNAQEVPLGTLEDVTDESFTAGWESGPLATFRLMKLCRPHLSGGGCIVNLASAAAMRWDMTGYGAYAATKEAIRSLTRAAACEWGAEGIRTNVILPHAKSPGLNWWIENRPEEAAEFIASIPQKRVGECEDDIGRFVVMLCSDASSYVNGQSIALDGGQANLG
;
A
#
# COMPACT_ATOMS: atom_id res chain seq x y z
N MET A 1 7.38 13.91 16.07
CA MET A 1 6.31 13.58 15.11
C MET A 1 6.71 14.09 13.74
N LEU A 2 7.12 13.18 12.87
CA LEU A 2 7.68 13.47 11.54
C LEU A 2 6.64 13.98 10.53
N LEU A 3 5.35 13.67 10.77
CA LEU A 3 4.25 13.93 9.82
C LEU A 3 3.17 14.86 10.39
N LYS A 4 3.50 15.63 11.44
CA LYS A 4 2.57 16.56 12.05
C LYS A 4 2.00 17.54 11.02
N GLY A 5 0.66 17.62 10.96
CA GLY A 5 -0.07 18.49 10.04
C GLY A 5 -0.26 17.94 8.62
N LYS A 6 0.33 16.79 8.29
CA LYS A 6 0.09 16.11 7.00
C LYS A 6 -1.20 15.28 7.07
N THR A 7 -1.93 15.21 5.95
CA THR A 7 -3.09 14.34 5.77
C THR A 7 -2.70 13.19 4.84
N ALA A 8 -3.04 11.96 5.24
CA ALA A 8 -2.79 10.75 4.47
C ALA A 8 -4.11 10.06 4.06
N LEU A 9 -4.18 9.61 2.82
CA LEU A 9 -5.21 8.70 2.31
C LEU A 9 -4.57 7.33 2.12
N VAL A 10 -5.06 6.31 2.83
CA VAL A 10 -4.53 4.93 2.74
C VAL A 10 -5.62 3.99 2.27
N THR A 11 -5.44 3.36 1.11
CA THR A 11 -6.41 2.41 0.56
C THR A 11 -6.21 0.99 1.11
N GLY A 12 -7.31 0.24 1.32
CA GLY A 12 -7.24 -1.10 1.90
C GLY A 12 -6.72 -1.10 3.35
N ALA A 13 -6.98 -0.03 4.11
CA ALA A 13 -6.42 0.21 5.44
C ALA A 13 -7.19 -0.45 6.59
N GLY A 14 -8.19 -1.28 6.31
CA GLY A 14 -8.97 -1.97 7.34
C GLY A 14 -8.27 -3.22 7.93
N GLN A 15 -7.17 -3.67 7.37
CA GLN A 15 -6.41 -4.84 7.84
C GLN A 15 -5.02 -4.92 7.21
N GLY A 16 -4.14 -5.78 7.75
CA GLY A 16 -2.85 -6.15 7.17
C GLY A 16 -1.91 -4.97 6.97
N VAL A 17 -1.19 -4.95 5.83
CA VAL A 17 -0.16 -3.94 5.55
C VAL A 17 -0.75 -2.53 5.53
N GLY A 18 -1.92 -2.33 4.90
CA GLY A 18 -2.58 -1.02 4.86
C GLY A 18 -2.95 -0.50 6.24
N GLN A 19 -3.43 -1.38 7.14
CA GLN A 19 -3.71 -1.03 8.53
C GLN A 19 -2.42 -0.64 9.27
N GLY A 20 -1.36 -1.47 9.16
CA GLY A 20 -0.08 -1.18 9.79
C GLY A 20 0.50 0.16 9.33
N ILE A 21 0.41 0.48 8.04
CA ILE A 21 0.82 1.79 7.50
C ILE A 21 -0.03 2.91 8.10
N ALA A 22 -1.36 2.77 8.16
CA ALA A 22 -2.25 3.77 8.72
C ALA A 22 -1.94 4.07 10.21
N LEU A 23 -1.70 3.01 11.00
CA LEU A 23 -1.32 3.12 12.42
C LEU A 23 0.01 3.87 12.59
N ALA A 24 1.03 3.52 11.82
CA ALA A 24 2.34 4.15 11.88
C ALA A 24 2.31 5.63 11.46
N LEU A 25 1.58 5.97 10.37
CA LEU A 25 1.42 7.35 9.91
C LEU A 25 0.74 8.20 10.99
N ALA A 26 -0.33 7.69 11.62
CA ALA A 26 -1.03 8.37 12.69
C ALA A 26 -0.18 8.56 13.95
N ALA A 27 0.64 7.56 14.33
CA ALA A 27 1.56 7.65 15.46
C ALA A 27 2.60 8.77 15.29
N GLU A 28 2.93 9.12 14.05
CA GLU A 28 3.82 10.23 13.71
C GLU A 28 3.09 11.55 13.38
N GLY A 29 1.82 11.64 13.75
CA GLY A 29 1.04 12.87 13.74
C GLY A 29 0.35 13.21 12.43
N ALA A 30 0.26 12.27 11.49
CA ALA A 30 -0.58 12.41 10.32
C ALA A 30 -2.06 12.23 10.67
N ARG A 31 -2.95 12.99 10.02
CA ARG A 31 -4.39 12.74 10.00
C ARG A 31 -4.67 11.71 8.91
N VAL A 32 -5.31 10.60 9.24
CA VAL A 32 -5.40 9.46 8.32
C VAL A 32 -6.83 9.18 7.87
N ALA A 33 -7.08 9.26 6.57
CA ALA A 33 -8.27 8.69 5.95
C ALA A 33 -8.04 7.18 5.73
N VAL A 34 -8.69 6.36 6.54
CA VAL A 34 -8.65 4.89 6.50
C VAL A 34 -9.71 4.41 5.51
N THR A 35 -9.30 3.94 4.31
CA THR A 35 -10.25 3.64 3.25
C THR A 35 -10.27 2.17 2.82
N GLY A 36 -11.44 1.71 2.37
CA GLY A 36 -11.69 0.35 1.94
C GLY A 36 -13.18 0.04 1.81
N ARG A 37 -13.53 -1.22 1.50
CA ARG A 37 -14.93 -1.62 1.24
C ARG A 37 -15.74 -1.98 2.50
N THR A 38 -15.09 -2.45 3.55
CA THR A 38 -15.74 -3.01 4.74
C THR A 38 -15.71 -2.02 5.89
N LYS A 39 -16.82 -1.32 6.13
CA LYS A 39 -16.93 -0.22 7.10
C LYS A 39 -16.46 -0.61 8.50
N GLU A 40 -16.84 -1.78 8.98
CA GLU A 40 -16.51 -2.25 10.33
C GLU A 40 -15.00 -2.37 10.55
N LYS A 41 -14.26 -2.85 9.54
CA LYS A 41 -12.80 -2.96 9.59
C LYS A 41 -12.12 -1.58 9.60
N LEU A 42 -12.70 -0.61 8.87
CA LEU A 42 -12.19 0.76 8.84
C LEU A 42 -12.39 1.45 10.18
N VAL A 43 -13.59 1.29 10.76
CA VAL A 43 -13.92 1.83 12.09
C VAL A 43 -12.96 1.25 13.14
N ASN A 44 -12.76 -0.07 13.15
CA ASN A 44 -11.81 -0.69 14.08
C ASN A 44 -10.39 -0.12 13.96
N THR A 45 -9.90 0.12 12.74
CA THR A 45 -8.59 0.76 12.55
C THR A 45 -8.57 2.19 13.09
N CYS A 46 -9.64 2.97 12.86
CA CYS A 46 -9.77 4.32 13.38
C CYS A 46 -9.83 4.34 14.92
N ASP A 47 -10.55 3.40 15.52
CA ASP A 47 -10.65 3.28 16.99
C ASP A 47 -9.27 3.01 17.61
N ILE A 48 -8.47 2.13 17.01
CA ILE A 48 -7.09 1.87 17.46
C ILE A 48 -6.24 3.15 17.36
N ILE A 49 -6.34 3.89 16.26
CA ILE A 49 -5.61 5.14 16.07
C ILE A 49 -6.02 6.17 17.14
N GLN A 50 -7.32 6.33 17.38
CA GLN A 50 -7.86 7.29 18.36
C GLN A 50 -7.46 6.91 19.80
N GLN A 51 -7.51 5.62 20.16
CA GLN A 51 -7.05 5.13 21.47
C GLN A 51 -5.57 5.42 21.72
N ARG A 52 -4.76 5.51 20.66
CA ARG A 52 -3.34 5.88 20.72
C ARG A 52 -3.10 7.40 20.65
N GLY A 53 -4.18 8.20 20.63
CA GLY A 53 -4.11 9.67 20.57
C GLY A 53 -3.90 10.26 19.19
N GLY A 54 -4.04 9.46 18.11
CA GLY A 54 -3.99 9.90 16.73
C GLY A 54 -5.34 10.35 16.19
N GLU A 55 -5.37 10.91 14.99
CA GLU A 55 -6.56 11.36 14.29
C GLU A 55 -6.81 10.56 13.02
N ALA A 56 -7.99 9.95 12.90
CA ALA A 56 -8.37 9.16 11.72
C ALA A 56 -9.87 9.23 11.47
N MET A 57 -10.24 9.03 10.18
CA MET A 57 -11.63 8.90 9.76
C MET A 57 -11.81 7.68 8.84
N PRO A 58 -12.90 6.90 9.01
CA PRO A 58 -13.21 5.82 8.09
C PRO A 58 -13.95 6.36 6.86
N VAL A 59 -13.50 5.98 5.65
CA VAL A 59 -14.19 6.33 4.40
C VAL A 59 -14.40 5.07 3.55
N VAL A 60 -15.65 4.69 3.33
CA VAL A 60 -15.95 3.57 2.43
C VAL A 60 -15.59 3.94 1.00
N CYS A 61 -14.74 3.11 0.37
CA CYS A 61 -14.28 3.33 -0.99
C CYS A 61 -14.04 1.99 -1.69
N ASP A 62 -14.67 1.81 -2.84
CA ASP A 62 -14.32 0.75 -3.79
C ASP A 62 -13.37 1.33 -4.84
N VAL A 63 -12.12 0.88 -4.82
CA VAL A 63 -11.08 1.34 -5.74
C VAL A 63 -11.27 0.87 -7.19
N LYS A 64 -12.21 -0.03 -7.46
CA LYS A 64 -12.63 -0.38 -8.83
C LYS A 64 -13.59 0.64 -9.43
N SER A 65 -14.28 1.44 -8.61
CA SER A 65 -15.23 2.47 -9.05
C SER A 65 -14.62 3.87 -9.04
N LEU A 66 -14.50 4.50 -10.20
CA LEU A 66 -14.01 5.88 -10.32
C LEU A 66 -14.85 6.85 -9.49
N ALA A 67 -16.19 6.75 -9.58
CA ALA A 67 -17.10 7.60 -8.81
C ALA A 67 -16.92 7.44 -7.29
N SER A 68 -16.66 6.19 -6.83
CA SER A 68 -16.35 5.94 -5.41
C SER A 68 -15.03 6.58 -4.97
N MET A 69 -14.01 6.57 -5.83
CA MET A 69 -12.73 7.25 -5.55
C MET A 69 -12.89 8.77 -5.50
N GLU A 70 -13.63 9.36 -6.44
CA GLU A 70 -13.92 10.81 -6.49
C GLU A 70 -14.66 11.25 -5.22
N GLN A 71 -15.70 10.51 -4.83
CA GLN A 71 -16.45 10.79 -3.60
C GLN A 71 -15.58 10.63 -2.35
N CYS A 72 -14.72 9.61 -2.31
CA CYS A 72 -13.78 9.38 -1.21
C CYS A 72 -12.83 10.58 -1.08
N LEU A 73 -12.18 11.00 -2.16
CA LEU A 73 -11.27 12.15 -2.16
C LEU A 73 -11.99 13.43 -1.72
N ALA A 74 -13.18 13.70 -2.25
CA ALA A 74 -13.98 14.87 -1.86
C ALA A 74 -14.27 14.88 -0.36
N THR A 75 -14.64 13.72 0.21
CA THR A 75 -14.90 13.56 1.65
C THR A 75 -13.63 13.84 2.48
N VAL A 76 -12.48 13.33 2.05
CA VAL A 76 -11.19 13.57 2.73
C VAL A 76 -10.82 15.05 2.70
N LEU A 77 -10.94 15.69 1.55
CA LEU A 77 -10.62 17.11 1.39
C LEU A 77 -11.56 18.01 2.20
N GLN A 78 -12.85 17.69 2.22
CA GLN A 78 -13.83 18.43 3.02
C GLN A 78 -13.54 18.33 4.51
N HIS A 79 -13.13 17.16 5.00
CA HIS A 79 -12.91 16.91 6.43
C HIS A 79 -11.55 17.45 6.92
N PHE A 80 -10.48 17.18 6.19
CA PHE A 80 -9.11 17.51 6.60
C PHE A 80 -8.54 18.78 5.95
N GLY A 81 -9.19 19.33 4.93
CA GLY A 81 -8.77 20.55 4.25
C GLY A 81 -7.61 20.41 3.27
N GLY A 82 -7.09 19.19 3.06
CA GLY A 82 -5.97 18.95 2.12
C GLY A 82 -5.49 17.50 2.14
N LEU A 83 -4.53 17.19 1.24
CA LEU A 83 -3.92 15.86 1.12
C LEU A 83 -2.43 16.01 0.82
N GLN A 84 -1.56 15.35 1.58
CA GLN A 84 -0.11 15.35 1.39
C GLN A 84 0.48 13.96 1.15
N ILE A 85 -0.25 12.91 1.52
CA ILE A 85 0.23 11.53 1.40
C ILE A 85 -0.86 10.66 0.78
N LEU A 86 -0.52 9.94 -0.29
CA LEU A 86 -1.36 8.89 -0.89
C LEU A 86 -0.66 7.54 -0.75
N VAL A 87 -1.34 6.54 -0.17
CA VAL A 87 -0.85 5.16 -0.11
C VAL A 87 -1.81 4.25 -0.87
N ASN A 88 -1.36 3.75 -2.02
CA ASN A 88 -2.10 2.82 -2.87
C ASN A 88 -1.76 1.37 -2.46
N ASN A 89 -2.56 0.82 -1.52
CA ASN A 89 -2.37 -0.53 -0.99
C ASN A 89 -3.48 -1.51 -1.37
N ALA A 90 -4.72 -1.03 -1.56
CA ALA A 90 -5.84 -1.92 -1.88
C ALA A 90 -5.61 -2.71 -3.17
N GLN A 91 -5.80 -4.05 -3.11
CA GLN A 91 -5.76 -4.90 -4.30
C GLN A 91 -6.43 -6.25 -4.03
N GLU A 92 -7.09 -6.81 -5.04
CA GLU A 92 -7.48 -8.21 -5.14
C GLU A 92 -6.31 -9.00 -5.75
N VAL A 93 -6.08 -10.21 -5.23
CA VAL A 93 -4.91 -11.02 -5.60
C VAL A 93 -5.35 -12.19 -6.45
N PRO A 94 -5.14 -12.16 -7.79
CA PRO A 94 -5.39 -13.32 -8.64
C PRO A 94 -4.32 -14.40 -8.37
N LEU A 95 -4.74 -15.51 -7.76
CA LEU A 95 -3.89 -16.66 -7.44
C LEU A 95 -4.21 -17.83 -8.35
N GLY A 96 -3.19 -18.56 -8.78
CA GLY A 96 -3.26 -19.74 -9.63
C GLY A 96 -2.14 -19.76 -10.65
N THR A 97 -1.96 -20.91 -11.33
CA THR A 97 -1.09 -20.98 -12.52
C THR A 97 -1.67 -20.10 -13.63
N LEU A 98 -0.88 -19.74 -14.63
CA LEU A 98 -1.40 -18.93 -15.75
C LEU A 98 -2.56 -19.60 -16.50
N GLU A 99 -2.66 -20.93 -16.43
CA GLU A 99 -3.72 -21.71 -17.03
C GLU A 99 -4.99 -21.74 -16.18
N ASP A 100 -4.87 -21.66 -14.84
CA ASP A 100 -6.00 -21.75 -13.90
C ASP A 100 -6.63 -20.40 -13.58
N VAL A 101 -5.88 -19.28 -13.70
CA VAL A 101 -6.42 -17.95 -13.42
C VAL A 101 -7.46 -17.57 -14.46
N THR A 102 -8.70 -17.34 -14.02
CA THR A 102 -9.77 -16.92 -14.93
C THR A 102 -9.61 -15.46 -15.36
N ASP A 103 -10.18 -15.11 -16.52
CA ASP A 103 -10.21 -13.73 -17.03
C ASP A 103 -10.83 -12.76 -16.03
N GLU A 104 -11.88 -13.20 -15.30
CA GLU A 104 -12.54 -12.39 -14.28
C GLU A 104 -11.59 -12.11 -13.10
N SER A 105 -10.86 -13.13 -12.63
CA SER A 105 -9.89 -12.99 -11.52
C SER A 105 -8.73 -12.10 -11.94
N PHE A 106 -8.19 -12.27 -13.15
CA PHE A 106 -7.13 -11.43 -13.71
C PHE A 106 -7.61 -9.98 -13.82
N THR A 107 -8.81 -9.75 -14.38
CA THR A 107 -9.42 -8.43 -14.55
C THR A 107 -9.65 -7.76 -13.20
N ALA A 108 -10.18 -8.48 -12.20
CA ALA A 108 -10.38 -7.95 -10.85
C ALA A 108 -9.06 -7.51 -10.19
N GLY A 109 -7.98 -8.29 -10.37
CA GLY A 109 -6.64 -7.93 -9.93
C GLY A 109 -6.10 -6.68 -10.64
N TRP A 110 -6.33 -6.57 -11.95
CA TRP A 110 -5.91 -5.41 -12.75
C TRP A 110 -6.67 -4.14 -12.38
N GLU A 111 -7.99 -4.22 -12.26
CA GLU A 111 -8.86 -3.09 -11.91
C GLU A 111 -8.58 -2.55 -10.50
N SER A 112 -8.41 -3.44 -9.52
CA SER A 112 -8.16 -3.04 -8.13
C SER A 112 -6.70 -2.64 -7.86
N GLY A 113 -5.77 -3.08 -8.67
CA GLY A 113 -4.33 -2.80 -8.57
C GLY A 113 -3.88 -1.65 -9.48
N PRO A 114 -3.31 -1.95 -10.68
CA PRO A 114 -2.72 -0.94 -11.56
C PRO A 114 -3.69 0.16 -11.98
N LEU A 115 -4.91 -0.19 -12.38
CA LEU A 115 -5.90 0.79 -12.83
C LEU A 115 -6.36 1.70 -11.69
N ALA A 116 -6.61 1.13 -10.51
CA ALA A 116 -6.94 1.90 -9.30
C ALA A 116 -5.80 2.83 -8.90
N THR A 117 -4.56 2.33 -8.87
CA THR A 117 -3.36 3.12 -8.58
C THR A 117 -3.22 4.30 -9.55
N PHE A 118 -3.33 4.04 -10.86
CA PHE A 118 -3.29 5.07 -11.89
C PHE A 118 -4.37 6.15 -11.69
N ARG A 119 -5.61 5.74 -11.44
CA ARG A 119 -6.76 6.66 -11.24
C ARG A 119 -6.56 7.52 -9.98
N LEU A 120 -6.22 6.90 -8.85
CA LEU A 120 -6.02 7.62 -7.59
C LEU A 120 -4.83 8.58 -7.65
N MET A 121 -3.72 8.19 -8.26
CA MET A 121 -2.59 9.09 -8.49
C MET A 121 -3.02 10.32 -9.28
N LYS A 122 -3.77 10.15 -10.39
CA LYS A 122 -4.29 11.27 -11.19
C LYS A 122 -5.24 12.17 -10.41
N LEU A 123 -6.20 11.58 -9.70
CA LEU A 123 -7.19 12.33 -8.91
C LEU A 123 -6.52 13.13 -7.79
N CYS A 124 -5.54 12.53 -7.12
CA CYS A 124 -4.89 13.16 -5.97
C CYS A 124 -3.81 14.17 -6.36
N ARG A 125 -3.21 14.09 -7.58
CA ARG A 125 -2.09 14.95 -8.02
C ARG A 125 -2.31 16.44 -7.76
N PRO A 126 -3.46 17.06 -8.09
CA PRO A 126 -3.66 18.50 -7.85
C PRO A 126 -3.55 18.92 -6.39
N HIS A 127 -3.77 17.98 -5.47
CA HIS A 127 -3.74 18.22 -4.01
C HIS A 127 -2.38 17.87 -3.37
N LEU A 128 -1.49 17.22 -4.13
CA LEU A 128 -0.16 16.79 -3.71
C LEU A 128 0.95 17.74 -4.17
N SER A 129 0.68 18.67 -5.10
CA SER A 129 1.64 19.64 -5.57
C SER A 129 2.24 20.46 -4.43
N GLY A 130 3.56 20.71 -4.50
CA GLY A 130 4.28 21.52 -3.50
C GLY A 130 4.84 20.70 -2.32
N GLY A 131 4.98 19.37 -2.45
CA GLY A 131 5.63 18.53 -1.43
C GLY A 131 4.89 17.25 -1.04
N GLY A 132 4.01 16.74 -1.91
CA GLY A 132 3.29 15.50 -1.68
C GLY A 132 4.13 14.24 -1.84
N CYS A 133 3.67 13.15 -1.22
CA CYS A 133 4.29 11.85 -1.31
C CYS A 133 3.27 10.78 -1.72
N ILE A 134 3.61 9.99 -2.73
CA ILE A 134 2.84 8.83 -3.16
C ILE A 134 3.66 7.58 -2.85
N VAL A 135 3.06 6.63 -2.13
CA VAL A 135 3.62 5.31 -1.88
C VAL A 135 2.71 4.26 -2.49
N ASN A 136 3.20 3.61 -3.52
CA ASN A 136 2.51 2.50 -4.16
C ASN A 136 3.00 1.17 -3.57
N LEU A 137 2.16 0.14 -3.56
CA LEU A 137 2.53 -1.19 -3.10
C LEU A 137 2.62 -2.18 -4.26
N ALA A 138 3.85 -2.64 -4.52
CA ALA A 138 4.13 -3.82 -5.31
C ALA A 138 4.22 -5.06 -4.42
N SER A 139 5.04 -6.05 -4.78
CA SER A 139 5.28 -7.26 -4.01
C SER A 139 6.61 -7.88 -4.41
N ALA A 140 7.31 -8.49 -3.46
CA ALA A 140 8.47 -9.33 -3.72
C ALA A 140 8.13 -10.53 -4.65
N ALA A 141 6.88 -10.99 -4.65
CA ALA A 141 6.40 -12.03 -5.57
C ALA A 141 6.56 -11.64 -7.05
N ALA A 142 6.59 -10.34 -7.39
CA ALA A 142 6.83 -9.86 -8.75
C ALA A 142 8.28 -10.08 -9.22
N MET A 143 9.21 -10.30 -8.28
CA MET A 143 10.64 -10.42 -8.56
C MET A 143 11.15 -11.86 -8.51
N ARG A 144 10.33 -12.78 -8.03
CA ARG A 144 10.74 -14.19 -7.86
C ARG A 144 10.35 -15.02 -9.07
N TRP A 145 11.22 -15.96 -9.41
CA TRP A 145 10.97 -17.00 -10.42
C TRP A 145 10.61 -18.28 -9.67
N ASP A 146 9.34 -18.42 -9.34
CA ASP A 146 8.84 -19.59 -8.62
C ASP A 146 7.50 -20.07 -9.18
N MET A 147 7.12 -21.28 -8.81
CA MET A 147 5.89 -21.94 -9.26
C MET A 147 4.74 -21.77 -8.25
N THR A 148 4.73 -20.69 -7.46
CA THR A 148 3.76 -20.48 -6.38
C THR A 148 2.41 -19.94 -6.84
N GLY A 149 2.18 -19.82 -8.16
CA GLY A 149 0.90 -19.36 -8.70
C GLY A 149 0.65 -17.85 -8.57
N TYR A 150 1.70 -17.05 -8.48
CA TYR A 150 1.60 -15.59 -8.41
C TYR A 150 1.81 -14.87 -9.74
N GLY A 151 1.91 -15.58 -10.87
CA GLY A 151 2.28 -14.98 -12.17
C GLY A 151 1.33 -13.84 -12.60
N ALA A 152 0.03 -14.05 -12.53
CA ALA A 152 -0.97 -13.03 -12.85
C ALA A 152 -0.90 -11.82 -11.90
N TYR A 153 -0.74 -12.08 -10.60
CA TYR A 153 -0.54 -11.03 -9.59
C TYR A 153 0.77 -10.27 -9.82
N ALA A 154 1.86 -10.97 -10.11
CA ALA A 154 3.16 -10.38 -10.42
C ALA A 154 3.08 -9.38 -11.59
N ALA A 155 2.34 -9.73 -12.66
CA ALA A 155 2.11 -8.83 -13.78
C ALA A 155 1.45 -7.51 -13.35
N THR A 156 0.44 -7.56 -12.46
CA THR A 156 -0.19 -6.35 -11.93
C THR A 156 0.79 -5.52 -11.10
N LYS A 157 1.68 -6.15 -10.35
CA LYS A 157 2.67 -5.47 -9.50
C LYS A 157 3.79 -4.83 -10.30
N GLU A 158 4.21 -5.44 -11.40
CA GLU A 158 5.16 -4.83 -12.35
C GLU A 158 4.54 -3.61 -13.05
N ALA A 159 3.26 -3.66 -13.41
CA ALA A 159 2.57 -2.49 -13.96
C ALA A 159 2.58 -1.31 -12.96
N ILE A 160 2.34 -1.56 -11.66
CA ILE A 160 2.42 -0.53 -10.62
C ILE A 160 3.84 0.05 -10.50
N ARG A 161 4.88 -0.78 -10.59
CA ARG A 161 6.28 -0.30 -10.58
C ARG A 161 6.56 0.62 -11.78
N SER A 162 6.07 0.26 -12.96
CA SER A 162 6.21 1.09 -14.17
C SER A 162 5.48 2.43 -14.03
N LEU A 163 4.22 2.43 -13.56
CA LEU A 163 3.45 3.64 -13.29
C LEU A 163 4.13 4.55 -12.26
N THR A 164 4.76 3.96 -11.24
CA THR A 164 5.51 4.70 -10.21
C THR A 164 6.66 5.48 -10.82
N ARG A 165 7.47 4.85 -11.69
CA ARG A 165 8.59 5.52 -12.37
C ARG A 165 8.11 6.63 -13.29
N ALA A 166 7.03 6.42 -14.03
CA ALA A 166 6.44 7.43 -14.89
C ALA A 166 5.99 8.65 -14.07
N ALA A 167 5.20 8.45 -13.01
CA ALA A 167 4.73 9.52 -12.13
C ALA A 167 5.89 10.28 -11.46
N ALA A 168 6.93 9.58 -11.02
CA ALA A 168 8.11 10.19 -10.43
C ALA A 168 8.85 11.14 -11.40
N CYS A 169 8.96 10.74 -12.67
CA CYS A 169 9.57 11.56 -13.72
C CYS A 169 8.69 12.76 -14.10
N GLU A 170 7.39 12.51 -14.30
CA GLU A 170 6.47 13.53 -14.80
C GLU A 170 6.14 14.61 -13.76
N TRP A 171 6.04 14.23 -12.47
CA TRP A 171 5.53 15.10 -11.40
C TRP A 171 6.60 15.56 -10.40
N GLY A 172 7.83 15.09 -10.59
CA GLY A 172 8.95 15.47 -9.71
C GLY A 172 9.20 16.98 -9.66
N ALA A 173 9.06 17.68 -10.80
CA ALA A 173 9.19 19.14 -10.86
C ALA A 173 8.08 19.89 -10.10
N GLU A 174 6.95 19.25 -9.81
CA GLU A 174 5.86 19.79 -8.99
C GLU A 174 6.09 19.53 -7.48
N GLY A 175 7.22 18.93 -7.10
CA GLY A 175 7.54 18.55 -5.73
C GLY A 175 6.87 17.26 -5.26
N ILE A 176 6.24 16.49 -6.17
CA ILE A 176 5.60 15.20 -5.82
C ILE A 176 6.63 14.09 -5.93
N ARG A 177 6.85 13.36 -4.83
CA ARG A 177 7.69 12.17 -4.81
C ARG A 177 6.81 10.92 -4.89
N THR A 178 7.13 10.02 -5.83
CA THR A 178 6.38 8.78 -6.04
C THR A 178 7.33 7.60 -5.96
N ASN A 179 7.13 6.73 -4.97
CA ASN A 179 7.94 5.53 -4.76
C ASN A 179 7.05 4.30 -4.62
N VAL A 180 7.63 3.12 -4.81
CA VAL A 180 6.94 1.85 -4.61
C VAL A 180 7.72 0.97 -3.64
N ILE A 181 6.99 0.39 -2.67
CA ILE A 181 7.54 -0.61 -1.75
C ILE A 181 7.08 -2.01 -2.14
N LEU A 182 7.91 -3.00 -1.85
CA LEU A 182 7.63 -4.42 -2.05
C LEU A 182 7.63 -5.10 -0.68
N PRO A 183 6.51 -5.03 0.07
CA PRO A 183 6.46 -5.54 1.42
C PRO A 183 6.28 -7.05 1.46
N HIS A 184 6.89 -7.69 2.47
CA HIS A 184 6.59 -9.04 2.91
C HIS A 184 6.34 -9.04 4.43
N ALA A 185 5.05 -9.02 4.83
CA ALA A 185 4.65 -8.88 6.21
C ALA A 185 3.42 -9.73 6.53
N LYS A 186 3.15 -9.97 7.81
CA LYS A 186 2.05 -10.77 8.35
C LYS A 186 0.68 -10.18 8.00
N SER A 187 0.26 -10.36 6.74
CA SER A 187 -1.12 -10.05 6.33
C SER A 187 -2.08 -11.15 6.82
N PRO A 188 -3.40 -10.90 6.85
CA PRO A 188 -4.38 -11.93 7.21
C PRO A 188 -4.26 -13.20 6.36
N GLY A 189 -4.01 -13.09 5.06
CA GLY A 189 -3.81 -14.24 4.19
C GLY A 189 -2.53 -15.02 4.53
N LEU A 190 -1.43 -14.33 4.84
CA LEU A 190 -0.18 -14.97 5.23
C LEU A 190 -0.29 -15.63 6.61
N ASN A 191 -0.98 -14.98 7.57
CA ASN A 191 -1.24 -15.58 8.88
C ASN A 191 -2.08 -16.85 8.75
N TRP A 192 -3.15 -16.81 7.93
CA TRP A 192 -3.94 -17.99 7.64
C TRP A 192 -3.09 -19.14 7.06
N TRP A 193 -2.19 -18.84 6.12
CA TRP A 193 -1.31 -19.85 5.53
C TRP A 193 -0.32 -20.41 6.56
N ILE A 194 0.29 -19.58 7.41
CA ILE A 194 1.18 -20.03 8.50
C ILE A 194 0.46 -20.96 9.46
N GLU A 195 -0.79 -20.66 9.82
CA GLU A 195 -1.60 -21.48 10.73
C GLU A 195 -2.07 -22.80 10.11
N ASN A 196 -2.40 -22.79 8.81
CA ASN A 196 -2.99 -23.95 8.13
C ASN A 196 -1.98 -24.82 7.36
N ARG A 197 -0.75 -24.33 7.17
CA ARG A 197 0.37 -24.99 6.47
C ARG A 197 1.68 -24.76 7.21
N PRO A 198 1.80 -25.16 8.49
CA PRO A 198 2.92 -24.77 9.35
C PRO A 198 4.29 -25.30 8.88
N GLU A 199 4.35 -26.49 8.29
CA GLU A 199 5.62 -27.05 7.78
C GLU A 199 6.12 -26.27 6.55
N GLU A 200 5.25 -26.05 5.55
CA GLU A 200 5.59 -25.22 4.38
C GLU A 200 5.98 -23.80 4.79
N ALA A 201 5.24 -23.24 5.75
CA ALA A 201 5.50 -21.90 6.26
C ALA A 201 6.85 -21.81 6.97
N ALA A 202 7.22 -22.83 7.75
CA ALA A 202 8.50 -22.90 8.45
C ALA A 202 9.67 -22.96 7.45
N GLU A 203 9.58 -23.79 6.42
CA GLU A 203 10.59 -23.87 5.36
C GLU A 203 10.73 -22.56 4.62
N PHE A 204 9.60 -21.97 4.26
CA PHE A 204 9.58 -20.66 3.58
C PHE A 204 10.21 -19.56 4.46
N ILE A 205 9.83 -19.45 5.74
CA ILE A 205 10.40 -18.48 6.68
C ILE A 205 11.90 -18.74 6.86
N ALA A 206 12.34 -20.00 6.91
CA ALA A 206 13.74 -20.36 6.98
C ALA A 206 14.53 -19.96 5.71
N SER A 207 13.88 -19.78 4.57
CA SER A 207 14.51 -19.28 3.33
C SER A 207 14.77 -17.77 3.35
N ILE A 208 14.00 -16.99 4.16
CA ILE A 208 14.21 -15.56 4.30
C ILE A 208 15.55 -15.30 5.01
N PRO A 209 16.44 -14.45 4.50
CA PRO A 209 17.72 -14.16 5.18
C PRO A 209 17.58 -13.73 6.63
N GLN A 210 16.60 -12.88 6.97
CA GLN A 210 16.31 -12.46 8.35
C GLN A 210 15.54 -13.49 9.18
N LYS A 211 15.19 -14.68 8.62
CA LYS A 211 14.51 -15.79 9.30
C LYS A 211 13.19 -15.42 9.98
N ARG A 212 12.52 -14.39 9.50
CA ARG A 212 11.20 -13.96 9.98
C ARG A 212 10.41 -13.25 8.89
N VAL A 213 9.11 -13.23 9.06
CA VAL A 213 8.18 -12.36 8.32
C VAL A 213 8.12 -11.02 9.03
N GLY A 214 8.00 -9.92 8.27
CA GLY A 214 7.88 -8.57 8.82
C GLY A 214 6.53 -8.32 9.52
N GLU A 215 6.53 -7.37 10.46
CA GLU A 215 5.31 -6.84 11.07
C GLU A 215 4.78 -5.67 10.24
N CYS A 216 3.44 -5.61 10.07
CA CYS A 216 2.82 -4.60 9.20
C CYS A 216 3.05 -3.17 9.66
N GLU A 217 3.01 -2.91 10.97
CA GLU A 217 3.24 -1.57 11.53
C GLU A 217 4.73 -1.30 11.70
N ASP A 218 5.45 -2.18 12.38
CA ASP A 218 6.83 -1.91 12.79
C ASP A 218 7.84 -1.98 11.64
N ASP A 219 7.73 -2.99 10.76
CA ASP A 219 8.70 -3.16 9.68
C ASP A 219 8.28 -2.41 8.40
N ILE A 220 6.98 -2.33 8.11
CA ILE A 220 6.48 -1.68 6.89
C ILE A 220 6.02 -0.26 7.17
N GLY A 221 5.14 -0.07 8.15
CA GLY A 221 4.53 1.23 8.46
C GLY A 221 5.56 2.29 8.82
N ARG A 222 6.52 1.98 9.71
CA ARG A 222 7.60 2.92 10.09
C ARG A 222 8.49 3.32 8.92
N PHE A 223 8.76 2.40 8.00
CA PHE A 223 9.51 2.74 6.80
C PHE A 223 8.71 3.69 5.89
N VAL A 224 7.40 3.46 5.73
CA VAL A 224 6.54 4.36 4.97
C VAL A 224 6.49 5.75 5.61
N VAL A 225 6.48 5.86 6.93
CA VAL A 225 6.61 7.15 7.64
C VAL A 225 7.88 7.88 7.23
N MET A 226 9.04 7.19 7.27
CA MET A 226 10.33 7.76 6.86
C MET A 226 10.26 8.22 5.39
N LEU A 227 9.70 7.39 4.52
CA LEU A 227 9.59 7.68 3.09
C LEU A 227 8.68 8.90 2.81
N CYS A 228 7.66 9.13 3.65
CA CYS A 228 6.75 10.28 3.57
C CYS A 228 7.26 11.53 4.29
N SER A 229 8.36 11.43 5.04
CA SER A 229 8.97 12.53 5.75
C SER A 229 9.99 13.31 4.90
N ASP A 230 10.43 14.45 5.41
CA ASP A 230 11.43 15.29 4.77
C ASP A 230 12.83 14.63 4.76
N ALA A 231 13.06 13.62 5.62
CA ALA A 231 14.29 12.81 5.61
C ALA A 231 14.51 12.07 4.28
N SER A 232 13.44 11.83 3.53
CA SER A 232 13.47 11.17 2.21
C SER A 232 13.21 12.15 1.05
N SER A 233 13.50 13.44 1.21
CA SER A 233 13.19 14.49 0.22
C SER A 233 13.84 14.27 -1.16
N TYR A 234 14.93 13.50 -1.23
CA TYR A 234 15.62 13.18 -2.49
C TYR A 234 15.39 11.75 -2.98
N VAL A 235 14.43 11.01 -2.37
CA VAL A 235 14.06 9.64 -2.78
C VAL A 235 12.83 9.72 -3.67
N ASN A 236 13.00 9.44 -4.96
CA ASN A 236 11.92 9.49 -5.96
C ASN A 236 12.10 8.38 -7.01
N GLY A 237 11.01 7.77 -7.48
CA GLY A 237 11.00 6.75 -8.53
C GLY A 237 11.54 5.38 -8.12
N GLN A 238 11.80 5.15 -6.82
CA GLN A 238 12.48 3.95 -6.35
C GLN A 238 11.51 2.79 -6.11
N SER A 239 12.04 1.56 -6.37
CA SER A 239 11.45 0.29 -5.90
C SER A 239 12.24 -0.20 -4.70
N ILE A 240 11.58 -0.35 -3.54
CA ILE A 240 12.27 -0.64 -2.28
C ILE A 240 11.67 -1.92 -1.67
N ALA A 241 12.49 -2.98 -1.57
CA ALA A 241 12.08 -4.22 -0.94
C ALA A 241 12.08 -4.07 0.59
N LEU A 242 11.00 -4.50 1.23
CA LEU A 242 10.82 -4.56 2.68
C LEU A 242 10.41 -6.00 3.04
N ASP A 243 11.35 -6.92 2.88
CA ASP A 243 11.07 -8.36 2.81
C ASP A 243 12.09 -9.24 3.55
N GLY A 244 12.92 -8.64 4.36
CA GLY A 244 13.97 -9.37 5.09
C GLY A 244 15.09 -9.93 4.22
N GLY A 245 15.24 -9.42 2.99
CA GLY A 245 16.27 -9.82 2.02
C GLY A 245 15.82 -10.96 1.09
N GLN A 246 14.50 -11.24 1.01
CA GLN A 246 13.97 -12.36 0.22
C GLN A 246 14.08 -12.15 -1.29
N ALA A 247 13.87 -10.92 -1.77
CA ALA A 247 13.94 -10.61 -3.20
C ALA A 247 15.19 -9.80 -3.54
N ASN A 248 15.75 -10.09 -4.70
CA ASN A 248 16.79 -9.26 -5.31
C ASN A 248 16.15 -8.36 -6.38
N LEU A 249 16.39 -7.07 -6.30
CA LEU A 249 15.83 -6.08 -7.24
C LEU A 249 16.75 -5.76 -8.43
N GLY A 250 17.84 -6.47 -8.58
CA GLY A 250 18.84 -6.31 -9.64
C GLY A 250 20.20 -5.97 -9.12
#